data_0c3835d7b63238c865b9eee6c50f96b7
#
_entry.id   0c3835d7b63238c865b9eee6c50f96b7
#
_cell.length_a   1.000
_cell.length_b   1.000
_cell.length_c   1.000
_cell.angle_alpha   90.00
_cell.angle_beta   90.00
_cell.angle_gamma   90.00
#
_symmetry.space_group_name_H-M   'P 1'
#
loop_
_entity.id
_entity.type
_entity.pdbx_description
1 polymer ?
#
loop_
_entity_poly.entity_id
_entity_poly.type
_entity_poly.pdbx_seq_one_letter_code
_entity_poly.pdbx_strand_id
1 'polypeptide(L)'
;MATRTMVCDTKKFHLDVTENQRGRFIKIVEVSTEGRKNQILMTFPAVKLFNSKLDKFITTYNQLEGVNPNNLRQGELLADVMNKNEKKYHMDLKENARGRFLKVSETFSSRNFRSQVFIPAEAMEELSQHLTELIDEHDDGIDDSGEDSYHESGAGGKGFSGRGEGRGEGRGGRGGREDSKQVRIENKNFYFDVKTNAQGCYMSISEVNGSHRNSILIPQSGWHEFRAALDDTVATNDF
;
A
#
# COMPACT_ATOMS: atom_id res chain seq x y z
N MET A 1 -19.18 -9.35 11.80
CA MET A 1 -18.41 -8.49 10.87
C MET A 1 -19.32 -7.36 10.43
N ALA A 2 -18.93 -6.14 10.65
CA ALA A 2 -19.69 -4.98 10.20
C ALA A 2 -19.03 -4.39 8.96
N THR A 3 -19.84 -3.94 8.01
CA THR A 3 -19.39 -3.27 6.79
C THR A 3 -20.21 -1.99 6.62
N ARG A 4 -19.53 -0.89 6.36
CA ARG A 4 -20.14 0.36 5.88
C ARG A 4 -19.70 0.58 4.44
N THR A 5 -20.59 1.13 3.64
CA THR A 5 -20.31 1.42 2.23
C THR A 5 -20.69 2.85 1.93
N MET A 6 -19.78 3.56 1.31
CA MET A 6 -20.02 4.91 0.77
C MET A 6 -19.73 4.92 -0.73
N VAL A 7 -20.49 5.72 -1.47
CA VAL A 7 -20.34 5.89 -2.92
C VAL A 7 -20.15 7.37 -3.19
N CYS A 8 -19.03 7.72 -3.77
CA CYS A 8 -18.73 9.10 -4.13
C CYS A 8 -18.21 9.16 -5.56
N ASP A 9 -18.91 9.90 -6.40
CA ASP A 9 -18.64 10.06 -7.83
C ASP A 9 -18.52 8.69 -8.53
N THR A 10 -17.36 8.36 -9.03
CA THR A 10 -17.07 7.11 -9.76
C THR A 10 -16.41 6.02 -8.88
N LYS A 11 -16.33 6.24 -7.57
CA LYS A 11 -15.64 5.35 -6.62
C LYS A 11 -16.59 4.81 -5.57
N LYS A 12 -16.33 3.59 -5.16
CA LYS A 12 -17.02 2.93 -4.06
C LYS A 12 -16.00 2.60 -2.96
N PHE A 13 -16.35 2.90 -1.73
CA PHE A 13 -15.53 2.60 -0.58
C PHE A 13 -16.26 1.61 0.34
N HIS A 14 -15.53 0.61 0.80
CA HIS A 14 -15.99 -0.32 1.82
C HIS A 14 -15.12 -0.18 3.06
N LEU A 15 -15.76 -0.03 4.20
CA LEU A 15 -15.12 -0.01 5.51
C LEU A 15 -15.53 -1.30 6.22
N ASP A 16 -14.62 -2.26 6.27
CA ASP A 16 -14.88 -3.58 6.83
C ASP A 16 -14.18 -3.74 8.17
N VAL A 17 -14.94 -4.03 9.24
CA VAL A 17 -14.37 -4.47 10.51
C VAL A 17 -14.02 -5.94 10.39
N THR A 18 -12.75 -6.25 10.60
CA THR A 18 -12.21 -7.61 10.56
C THR A 18 -11.43 -7.89 11.83
N GLU A 19 -11.33 -9.17 12.20
CA GLU A 19 -10.64 -9.62 13.40
C GLU A 19 -9.68 -10.77 13.04
N ASN A 20 -8.51 -10.78 13.66
CA ASN A 20 -7.57 -11.88 13.60
C ASN A 20 -6.94 -12.11 14.98
N GLN A 21 -5.95 -13.02 15.07
CA GLN A 21 -5.25 -13.33 16.32
C GLN A 21 -4.55 -12.13 16.98
N ARG A 22 -4.37 -11.02 16.25
CA ARG A 22 -3.72 -9.79 16.71
C ARG A 22 -4.73 -8.70 17.11
N GLY A 23 -6.04 -8.99 17.06
CA GLY A 23 -7.11 -8.09 17.41
C GLY A 23 -7.94 -7.64 16.21
N ARG A 24 -8.73 -6.59 16.45
CA ARG A 24 -9.63 -6.00 15.46
C ARG A 24 -8.99 -4.87 14.70
N PHE A 25 -9.36 -4.76 13.43
CA PHE A 25 -8.90 -3.68 12.56
C PHE A 25 -9.97 -3.29 11.54
N ILE A 26 -9.88 -2.08 11.05
CA ILE A 26 -10.72 -1.57 9.98
C ILE A 26 -9.90 -1.60 8.68
N LYS A 27 -10.50 -2.18 7.66
CA LYS A 27 -9.99 -2.19 6.30
C LYS A 27 -10.80 -1.21 5.46
N ILE A 28 -10.15 -0.19 4.91
CA ILE A 28 -10.74 0.77 3.98
C ILE A 28 -10.36 0.34 2.58
N VAL A 29 -11.34 -0.05 1.77
CA VAL A 29 -11.17 -0.52 0.39
C VAL A 29 -11.77 0.49 -0.56
N GLU A 30 -10.96 1.05 -1.43
CA GLU A 30 -11.37 1.85 -2.57
C GLU A 30 -11.56 0.95 -3.79
N VAL A 31 -12.71 1.01 -4.44
CA VAL A 31 -13.01 0.30 -5.68
C VAL A 31 -13.31 1.33 -6.77
N SER A 32 -12.51 1.31 -7.84
CA SER A 32 -12.74 2.16 -9.01
C SER A 32 -13.77 1.54 -9.97
N THR A 33 -14.29 2.32 -10.90
CA THR A 33 -15.20 1.82 -11.96
C THR A 33 -14.61 0.71 -12.81
N GLU A 34 -13.28 0.67 -12.96
CA GLU A 34 -12.57 -0.39 -13.68
C GLU A 34 -12.38 -1.67 -12.83
N GLY A 35 -12.93 -1.70 -11.61
CA GLY A 35 -12.79 -2.83 -10.69
C GLY A 35 -11.44 -2.94 -9.99
N ARG A 36 -10.54 -1.96 -10.16
CA ARG A 36 -9.28 -1.91 -9.40
C ARG A 36 -9.58 -1.64 -7.93
N LYS A 37 -8.90 -2.37 -7.05
CA LYS A 37 -9.06 -2.25 -5.60
C LYS A 37 -7.76 -1.80 -4.97
N ASN A 38 -7.85 -0.73 -4.21
CA ASN A 38 -6.80 -0.28 -3.30
C ASN A 38 -7.31 -0.44 -1.87
N GLN A 39 -6.43 -0.70 -0.92
CA GLN A 39 -6.85 -0.86 0.47
C GLN A 39 -5.78 -0.41 1.44
N ILE A 40 -6.22 0.07 2.60
CA ILE A 40 -5.37 0.33 3.77
C ILE A 40 -5.98 -0.39 4.98
N LEU A 41 -5.12 -0.81 5.90
CA LEU A 41 -5.53 -1.47 7.14
C LEU A 41 -5.07 -0.67 8.35
N MET A 42 -6.00 -0.40 9.28
CA MET A 42 -5.74 0.32 10.51
C MET A 42 -6.27 -0.46 11.71
N THR A 43 -5.49 -0.60 12.76
CA THR A 43 -5.98 -1.05 14.08
C THR A 43 -6.92 0.00 14.65
N PHE A 44 -7.77 -0.35 15.62
CA PHE A 44 -8.72 0.62 16.23
C PHE A 44 -8.00 1.85 16.83
N PRO A 45 -6.88 1.70 17.57
CA PRO A 45 -6.11 2.87 18.03
C PRO A 45 -5.58 3.75 16.88
N ALA A 46 -5.21 3.16 15.72
CA ALA A 46 -4.80 3.92 14.56
C ALA A 46 -5.98 4.63 13.88
N VAL A 47 -7.16 3.98 13.81
CA VAL A 47 -8.38 4.59 13.25
C VAL A 47 -8.85 5.77 14.08
N LYS A 48 -8.85 5.67 15.44
CA LYS A 48 -9.17 6.79 16.34
C LYS A 48 -8.28 7.99 16.07
N LEU A 49 -6.96 7.76 15.98
CA LEU A 49 -6.00 8.83 15.68
C LEU A 49 -6.19 9.38 14.26
N PHE A 50 -6.46 8.51 13.29
CA PHE A 50 -6.76 8.92 11.91
C PHE A 50 -8.00 9.80 11.85
N ASN A 51 -9.10 9.38 12.49
CA ASN A 51 -10.36 10.11 12.52
C ASN A 51 -10.21 11.49 13.18
N SER A 52 -9.49 11.57 14.31
CA SER A 52 -9.21 12.85 14.98
C SER A 52 -8.40 13.81 14.11
N LYS A 53 -7.47 13.29 13.29
CA LYS A 53 -6.71 14.10 12.31
C LYS A 53 -7.55 14.49 11.11
N LEU A 54 -8.49 13.64 10.69
CA LEU A 54 -9.36 13.88 9.55
C LEU A 54 -10.20 15.16 9.73
N ASP A 55 -10.60 15.51 10.97
CA ASP A 55 -11.29 16.76 11.28
C ASP A 55 -10.54 18.00 10.84
N LYS A 56 -9.20 17.98 10.97
CA LYS A 56 -8.34 19.07 10.50
C LYS A 56 -8.41 19.21 8.97
N PHE A 57 -8.41 18.09 8.26
CA PHE A 57 -8.50 18.08 6.79
C PHE A 57 -9.88 18.54 6.31
N ILE A 58 -10.95 18.13 6.98
CA ILE A 58 -12.33 18.57 6.72
C ILE A 58 -12.44 20.10 6.94
N THR A 59 -11.95 20.57 8.08
CA THR A 59 -11.96 22.02 8.41
C THR A 59 -11.18 22.82 7.37
N THR A 60 -9.99 22.35 6.98
CA THR A 60 -9.20 23.01 5.94
C THR A 60 -9.94 23.03 4.61
N TYR A 61 -10.52 21.89 4.20
CA TYR A 61 -11.28 21.79 2.96
C TYR A 61 -12.47 22.75 2.92
N ASN A 62 -13.22 22.85 4.02
CA ASN A 62 -14.39 23.72 4.13
C ASN A 62 -14.03 25.22 4.15
N GLN A 63 -12.78 25.57 4.50
CA GLN A 63 -12.27 26.95 4.46
C GLN A 63 -11.69 27.34 3.09
N LEU A 64 -11.48 26.39 2.18
CA LEU A 64 -10.91 26.66 0.87
C LEU A 64 -12.01 27.19 -0.06
N GLU A 65 -11.93 28.46 -0.42
CA GLU A 65 -12.80 29.09 -1.42
C GLU A 65 -12.43 28.54 -2.82
N GLY A 66 -13.40 27.98 -3.54
CA GLY A 66 -13.34 27.62 -4.94
C GLY A 66 -12.12 26.81 -5.39
N VAL A 67 -12.14 26.31 -6.62
CA VAL A 67 -10.96 25.68 -7.25
C VAL A 67 -10.02 26.79 -7.70
N ASN A 68 -8.76 26.78 -7.25
CA ASN A 68 -7.78 27.74 -7.74
C ASN A 68 -7.26 27.28 -9.12
N PRO A 69 -7.58 27.98 -10.21
CA PRO A 69 -7.19 27.58 -11.56
C PRO A 69 -5.66 27.56 -11.79
N ASN A 70 -4.88 28.22 -10.91
CA ASN A 70 -3.42 28.20 -10.97
C ASN A 70 -2.79 26.94 -10.35
N ASN A 71 -3.56 26.11 -9.63
CA ASN A 71 -3.12 24.86 -9.05
C ASN A 71 -3.43 23.64 -9.95
N LEU A 72 -3.26 23.78 -11.26
CA LEU A 72 -3.43 22.68 -12.22
C LEU A 72 -2.40 21.55 -12.07
N ARG A 73 -1.34 21.77 -11.30
CA ARG A 73 -0.40 20.73 -10.89
C ARG A 73 -0.88 20.16 -9.57
N GLN A 74 -0.66 18.85 -9.30
CA GLN A 74 -1.03 18.21 -8.02
C GLN A 74 -0.45 18.99 -6.84
N GLY A 75 -1.09 20.10 -6.47
CA GLY A 75 -0.71 20.95 -5.35
C GLY A 75 -1.07 20.27 -4.03
N GLU A 76 -0.15 20.26 -3.09
CA GLU A 76 -0.39 19.85 -1.71
C GLU A 76 -1.00 21.03 -0.96
N LEU A 77 -2.21 20.86 -0.45
CA LEU A 77 -2.93 21.88 0.32
C LEU A 77 -2.69 21.73 1.82
N LEU A 78 -2.61 20.50 2.30
CA LEU A 78 -2.33 20.14 3.68
C LEU A 78 -1.70 18.75 3.72
N ALA A 79 -0.66 18.57 4.51
CA ALA A 79 -0.06 17.27 4.78
C ALA A 79 0.03 17.02 6.29
N ASP A 80 -0.18 15.78 6.69
CA ASP A 80 0.07 15.32 8.06
C ASP A 80 0.54 13.85 8.02
N VAL A 81 1.18 13.44 9.09
CA VAL A 81 1.72 12.10 9.25
C VAL A 81 1.35 11.56 10.61
N MET A 82 0.97 10.28 10.64
CA MET A 82 0.81 9.55 11.90
C MET A 82 1.60 8.25 11.87
N ASN A 83 2.16 7.89 13.02
CA ASN A 83 2.85 6.62 13.22
C ASN A 83 2.07 5.83 14.25
N LYS A 84 1.72 4.60 13.93
CA LYS A 84 1.08 3.67 14.87
C LYS A 84 1.37 2.23 14.44
N ASN A 85 1.79 1.40 15.37
CA ASN A 85 2.00 -0.04 15.18
C ASN A 85 2.95 -0.36 14.00
N GLU A 86 4.21 0.15 14.04
CA GLU A 86 5.23 0.01 12.99
C GLU A 86 4.81 0.52 11.59
N LYS A 87 3.60 1.06 11.49
CA LYS A 87 3.07 1.64 10.26
C LYS A 87 3.15 3.16 10.31
N LYS A 88 3.44 3.72 9.17
CA LYS A 88 3.41 5.15 8.93
C LYS A 88 2.33 5.46 7.90
N TYR A 89 1.44 6.36 8.27
CA TYR A 89 0.36 6.82 7.41
C TYR A 89 0.62 8.28 7.05
N HIS A 90 0.73 8.56 5.76
CA HIS A 90 0.81 9.91 5.21
C HIS A 90 -0.58 10.31 4.73
N MET A 91 -1.05 11.45 5.17
CA MET A 91 -2.32 12.05 4.80
C MET A 91 -2.03 13.34 4.06
N ASP A 92 -2.33 13.38 2.77
CA ASP A 92 -2.05 14.51 1.90
C ASP A 92 -3.35 14.99 1.24
N LEU A 93 -3.87 16.17 1.62
CA LEU A 93 -4.95 16.83 0.89
C LEU A 93 -4.35 17.52 -0.32
N LYS A 94 -4.82 17.14 -1.49
CA LYS A 94 -4.28 17.60 -2.77
C LYS A 94 -5.38 18.08 -3.71
N GLU A 95 -4.98 18.91 -4.65
CA GLU A 95 -5.83 19.40 -5.73
C GLU A 95 -5.24 19.05 -7.10
N ASN A 96 -6.11 18.66 -8.03
CA ASN A 96 -5.74 18.45 -9.43
C ASN A 96 -6.89 18.96 -10.34
N ALA A 97 -6.75 18.77 -11.65
CA ALA A 97 -7.75 19.21 -12.64
C ALA A 97 -9.14 18.54 -12.46
N ARG A 98 -9.25 17.45 -11.69
CA ARG A 98 -10.50 16.73 -11.40
C ARG A 98 -11.12 17.15 -10.07
N GLY A 99 -10.43 17.95 -9.26
CA GLY A 99 -10.89 18.40 -7.96
C GLY A 99 -9.94 18.08 -6.84
N ARG A 100 -10.43 18.19 -5.60
CA ARG A 100 -9.68 17.97 -4.36
C ARG A 100 -9.88 16.56 -3.84
N PHE A 101 -8.83 15.98 -3.28
CA PHE A 101 -8.86 14.64 -2.71
C PHE A 101 -7.86 14.50 -1.57
N LEU A 102 -8.21 13.66 -0.61
CA LEU A 102 -7.31 13.18 0.43
C LEU A 102 -6.63 11.90 -0.05
N LYS A 103 -5.31 11.92 -0.16
CA LYS A 103 -4.50 10.74 -0.41
C LYS A 103 -4.00 10.21 0.93
N VAL A 104 -4.33 8.98 1.26
CA VAL A 104 -3.81 8.27 2.43
C VAL A 104 -2.87 7.17 1.95
N SER A 105 -1.62 7.22 2.41
CA SER A 105 -0.60 6.22 2.06
C SER A 105 -0.11 5.51 3.31
N GLU A 106 -0.25 4.19 3.34
CA GLU A 106 0.26 3.31 4.38
C GLU A 106 1.62 2.75 3.97
N THR A 107 2.61 2.86 4.85
CA THR A 107 3.95 2.29 4.68
C THR A 107 4.36 1.54 5.95
N PHE A 108 5.10 0.45 5.80
CA PHE A 108 5.68 -0.31 6.90
C PHE A 108 7.15 0.05 7.07
N SER A 109 7.59 0.23 8.31
CA SER A 109 9.00 0.52 8.61
C SER A 109 9.95 -0.61 8.20
N SER A 110 9.46 -1.86 8.24
CA SER A 110 10.25 -3.07 7.96
C SER A 110 10.12 -3.62 6.55
N ARG A 111 9.22 -3.08 5.72
CA ARG A 111 8.91 -3.61 4.39
C ARG A 111 8.76 -2.50 3.35
N ASN A 112 9.21 -2.77 2.14
CA ASN A 112 8.99 -1.90 0.97
C ASN A 112 7.55 -2.00 0.44
N PHE A 113 6.57 -2.13 1.31
CA PHE A 113 5.16 -2.18 0.94
C PHE A 113 4.55 -0.80 1.16
N ARG A 114 3.93 -0.28 0.12
CA ARG A 114 3.15 0.94 0.17
C ARG A 114 1.77 0.67 -0.38
N SER A 115 0.76 0.88 0.43
CA SER A 115 -0.63 0.90 0.00
C SER A 115 -1.17 2.31 0.06
N GLN A 116 -2.14 2.64 -0.79
CA GLN A 116 -2.71 3.98 -0.81
C GLN A 116 -4.17 3.95 -1.26
N VAL A 117 -4.95 4.88 -0.74
CA VAL A 117 -6.33 5.15 -1.16
C VAL A 117 -6.49 6.64 -1.44
N PHE A 118 -7.39 6.97 -2.35
CA PHE A 118 -7.67 8.33 -2.79
C PHE A 118 -9.15 8.65 -2.55
N ILE A 119 -9.43 9.43 -1.54
CA ILE A 119 -10.77 9.77 -1.06
C ILE A 119 -11.12 11.16 -1.59
N PRO A 120 -12.20 11.34 -2.37
CA PRO A 120 -12.68 12.66 -2.75
C PRO A 120 -12.85 13.53 -1.51
N ALA A 121 -12.48 14.82 -1.59
CA ALA A 121 -12.50 15.68 -0.40
C ALA A 121 -13.90 15.88 0.16
N GLU A 122 -14.90 15.91 -0.71
CA GLU A 122 -16.31 15.97 -0.33
C GLU A 122 -16.81 14.74 0.46
N ALA A 123 -16.14 13.59 0.32
CA ALA A 123 -16.48 12.35 1.02
C ALA A 123 -15.81 12.21 2.39
N MET A 124 -14.96 13.14 2.80
CA MET A 124 -14.23 13.05 4.07
C MET A 124 -15.17 13.11 5.29
N GLU A 125 -16.23 13.92 5.23
CA GLU A 125 -17.22 14.02 6.32
C GLU A 125 -17.99 12.71 6.50
N GLU A 126 -18.48 12.10 5.41
CA GLU A 126 -19.17 10.81 5.42
C GLU A 126 -18.23 9.70 5.92
N LEU A 127 -16.96 9.71 5.49
CA LEU A 127 -15.94 8.79 5.97
C LEU A 127 -15.74 8.93 7.48
N SER A 128 -15.59 10.15 7.99
CA SER A 128 -15.42 10.42 9.43
C SER A 128 -16.61 9.92 10.25
N GLN A 129 -17.83 10.15 9.76
CA GLN A 129 -19.04 9.66 10.41
C GLN A 129 -19.06 8.13 10.50
N HIS A 130 -18.82 7.44 9.38
CA HIS A 130 -18.77 5.97 9.36
C HIS A 130 -17.67 5.39 10.23
N LEU A 131 -16.50 6.04 10.29
CA LEU A 131 -15.43 5.62 11.20
C LEU A 131 -15.83 5.80 12.67
N THR A 132 -16.49 6.90 13.00
CA THR A 132 -17.00 7.14 14.37
C THR A 132 -18.00 6.06 14.77
N GLU A 133 -18.99 5.79 13.91
CA GLU A 133 -19.98 4.72 14.16
C GLU A 133 -19.31 3.35 14.37
N LEU A 134 -18.32 2.99 13.53
CA LEU A 134 -17.61 1.71 13.66
C LEU A 134 -16.73 1.65 14.91
N ILE A 135 -16.15 2.77 15.33
CA ILE A 135 -15.39 2.86 16.58
C ILE A 135 -16.34 2.65 17.76
N ASP A 136 -17.47 3.35 17.80
CA ASP A 136 -18.43 3.27 18.90
C ASP A 136 -19.07 1.87 19.04
N GLU A 137 -19.32 1.20 17.90
CA GLU A 137 -19.92 -0.14 17.86
C GLU A 137 -18.93 -1.27 18.20
N HIS A 138 -17.63 -1.10 17.90
CA HIS A 138 -16.70 -2.23 17.88
C HIS A 138 -15.41 -2.02 18.66
N ASP A 139 -15.21 -0.86 19.26
CA ASP A 139 -14.01 -0.60 20.06
C ASP A 139 -14.16 -1.23 21.45
N ASP A 140 -13.29 -2.17 21.75
CA ASP A 140 -13.30 -2.89 23.05
C ASP A 140 -12.59 -2.10 24.17
N GLY A 141 -12.10 -0.87 23.88
CA GLY A 141 -11.35 -0.06 24.83
C GLY A 141 -9.97 -0.63 25.20
N ILE A 142 -9.52 -1.66 24.50
CA ILE A 142 -8.18 -2.22 24.68
C ILE A 142 -7.22 -1.29 23.95
N ASP A 143 -6.71 -0.29 24.67
CA ASP A 143 -5.54 0.45 24.20
C ASP A 143 -4.36 -0.51 24.17
N ASP A 144 -3.85 -0.76 22.96
CA ASP A 144 -2.64 -1.54 22.75
C ASP A 144 -1.42 -0.74 23.26
N SER A 145 -1.28 -0.69 24.59
CA SER A 145 -0.10 -0.17 25.30
C SER A 145 1.03 -1.20 25.39
N GLY A 146 0.89 -2.31 24.68
CA GLY A 146 1.92 -3.34 24.52
C GLY A 146 2.91 -2.97 23.43
N GLU A 147 4.19 -3.01 23.76
CA GLU A 147 5.31 -2.80 22.84
C GLU A 147 5.16 -3.62 21.57
N ASP A 148 5.30 -2.93 20.44
CA ASP A 148 5.11 -3.42 19.08
C ASP A 148 6.09 -4.55 18.69
N SER A 149 5.71 -5.80 18.91
CA SER A 149 6.35 -6.94 18.28
C SER A 149 5.42 -7.64 17.29
N TYR A 150 5.11 -6.97 16.17
CA TYR A 150 4.38 -7.57 15.07
C TYR A 150 5.31 -8.34 14.14
N HIS A 151 5.62 -9.58 14.51
CA HIS A 151 6.10 -10.57 13.55
C HIS A 151 4.89 -11.12 12.78
N GLU A 152 4.76 -10.72 11.53
CA GLU A 152 3.83 -11.36 10.60
C GLU A 152 4.27 -12.80 10.39
N SER A 153 3.51 -13.75 10.93
CA SER A 153 3.62 -15.15 10.58
C SER A 153 3.01 -15.35 9.19
N GLY A 154 3.83 -15.12 8.15
CA GLY A 154 3.61 -15.76 6.87
C GLY A 154 3.72 -17.27 7.09
N ALA A 155 2.74 -18.01 6.61
CA ALA A 155 2.64 -19.45 6.78
C ALA A 155 3.95 -20.18 6.43
N GLY A 156 4.42 -21.03 7.36
CA GLY A 156 5.34 -22.13 7.09
C GLY A 156 6.82 -21.87 7.38
N GLY A 157 7.29 -22.32 8.56
CA GLY A 157 8.70 -22.48 8.81
C GLY A 157 9.03 -22.62 10.30
N LYS A 158 8.94 -23.85 10.82
CA LYS A 158 9.42 -24.21 12.16
C LYS A 158 10.92 -23.91 12.26
N GLY A 159 11.29 -22.92 13.07
CA GLY A 159 12.66 -22.66 13.48
C GLY A 159 12.94 -23.31 14.81
N PHE A 160 13.67 -24.39 14.79
CA PHE A 160 14.22 -25.07 15.97
C PHE A 160 15.57 -24.43 16.26
N SER A 161 15.76 -23.83 17.43
CA SER A 161 17.08 -23.46 17.92
C SER A 161 17.71 -24.67 18.56
N GLY A 162 18.82 -25.15 18.00
CA GLY A 162 19.63 -26.20 18.53
C GLY A 162 21.07 -26.02 18.06
N ARG A 163 21.94 -25.65 19.00
CA ARG A 163 23.38 -25.72 18.88
C ARG A 163 23.79 -27.18 18.63
N GLY A 164 24.65 -27.45 17.66
CA GLY A 164 25.25 -28.78 17.50
C GLY A 164 26.10 -28.82 16.24
N GLU A 165 27.41 -28.90 16.44
CA GLU A 165 28.42 -29.25 15.44
C GLU A 165 28.13 -30.65 14.86
N GLY A 166 28.28 -30.81 13.54
CA GLY A 166 28.24 -32.13 12.93
C GLY A 166 28.27 -32.10 11.42
N ARG A 167 29.37 -32.49 10.85
CA ARG A 167 29.59 -32.85 9.44
C ARG A 167 28.54 -33.86 8.97
N GLY A 168 28.02 -33.69 7.77
CA GLY A 168 27.26 -34.73 7.11
C GLY A 168 26.75 -34.29 5.74
N GLU A 169 27.33 -34.86 4.69
CA GLU A 169 26.87 -34.79 3.31
C GLU A 169 25.45 -35.35 3.17
N GLY A 170 24.58 -34.64 2.46
CA GLY A 170 23.25 -35.15 2.16
C GLY A 170 22.50 -34.32 1.10
N ARG A 171 22.49 -34.84 -0.09
CA ARG A 171 21.75 -34.41 -1.27
C ARG A 171 20.27 -34.08 -0.97
N GLY A 172 19.73 -32.99 -1.52
CA GLY A 172 18.29 -32.81 -1.61
C GLY A 172 17.86 -31.44 -2.14
N GLY A 173 17.49 -31.35 -3.42
CA GLY A 173 16.54 -30.36 -3.92
C GLY A 173 17.08 -28.97 -4.22
N ARG A 174 17.92 -28.80 -5.20
CA ARG A 174 18.10 -27.55 -5.93
C ARG A 174 16.87 -27.30 -6.81
N GLY A 175 15.90 -26.57 -6.31
CA GLY A 175 14.97 -25.80 -7.13
C GLY A 175 15.77 -24.67 -7.76
N GLY A 176 15.93 -24.67 -9.10
CA GLY A 176 16.86 -23.85 -9.85
C GLY A 176 16.75 -22.36 -9.54
N ARG A 177 17.83 -21.76 -9.11
CA ARG A 177 18.15 -20.36 -9.36
C ARG A 177 18.59 -20.28 -10.83
N GLU A 178 17.63 -20.34 -11.73
CA GLU A 178 17.88 -20.04 -13.14
C GLU A 178 17.69 -18.54 -13.34
N ASP A 179 18.81 -17.88 -13.69
CA ASP A 179 18.95 -16.61 -14.39
C ASP A 179 18.21 -15.38 -13.82
N SER A 180 18.46 -15.04 -12.56
CA SER A 180 18.21 -13.67 -12.10
C SER A 180 19.32 -12.76 -12.67
N LYS A 181 18.95 -11.83 -13.56
CA LYS A 181 19.85 -10.80 -14.08
C LYS A 181 19.72 -9.55 -13.23
N GLN A 182 20.84 -8.93 -12.90
CA GLN A 182 20.87 -7.67 -12.16
C GLN A 182 21.53 -6.59 -12.99
N VAL A 183 20.92 -5.41 -13.02
CA VAL A 183 21.49 -4.19 -13.63
C VAL A 183 21.49 -3.10 -12.56
N ARG A 184 22.63 -2.45 -12.36
CA ARG A 184 22.76 -1.30 -11.47
C ARG A 184 22.89 -0.04 -12.31
N ILE A 185 22.01 0.94 -12.03
CA ILE A 185 22.01 2.24 -12.66
C ILE A 185 21.98 3.28 -11.53
N GLU A 186 23.04 4.07 -11.42
CA GLU A 186 23.21 5.05 -10.34
C GLU A 186 23.03 4.42 -8.93
N ASN A 187 22.02 4.85 -8.18
CA ASN A 187 21.70 4.36 -6.82
C ASN A 187 20.63 3.28 -6.80
N LYS A 188 20.20 2.77 -7.98
CA LYS A 188 19.13 1.79 -8.13
C LYS A 188 19.67 0.46 -8.64
N ASN A 189 19.14 -0.63 -8.08
CA ASN A 189 19.38 -1.97 -8.58
C ASN A 189 18.11 -2.52 -9.21
N PHE A 190 18.22 -3.04 -10.42
CA PHE A 190 17.12 -3.69 -11.13
C PHE A 190 17.38 -5.19 -11.19
N TYR A 191 16.42 -5.99 -10.76
CA TYR A 191 16.46 -7.45 -10.78
C TYR A 191 15.43 -7.97 -11.78
N PHE A 192 15.84 -8.88 -12.63
CA PHE A 192 15.00 -9.53 -13.63
C PHE A 192 14.89 -11.01 -13.28
N ASP A 193 13.76 -11.42 -12.75
CA ASP A 193 13.49 -12.79 -12.33
C ASP A 193 12.42 -13.40 -13.23
N VAL A 194 12.69 -14.54 -13.83
CA VAL A 194 11.68 -15.35 -14.54
C VAL A 194 11.07 -16.32 -13.54
N LYS A 195 9.73 -16.33 -13.47
CA LYS A 195 8.96 -17.18 -12.53
C LYS A 195 7.76 -17.80 -13.25
N THR A 196 7.29 -18.91 -12.72
CA THR A 196 6.10 -19.61 -13.21
C THR A 196 5.09 -19.76 -12.10
N ASN A 197 3.82 -19.53 -12.40
CA ASN A 197 2.70 -19.77 -11.51
C ASN A 197 1.58 -20.51 -12.27
N ALA A 198 0.43 -20.70 -11.62
CA ALA A 198 -0.74 -21.37 -12.22
C ALA A 198 -1.29 -20.65 -13.48
N GLN A 199 -0.96 -19.37 -13.68
CA GLN A 199 -1.38 -18.58 -14.84
C GLN A 199 -0.33 -18.56 -15.97
N GLY A 200 0.84 -19.19 -15.76
CA GLY A 200 1.90 -19.30 -16.75
C GLY A 200 3.24 -18.67 -16.30
N CYS A 201 4.13 -18.50 -17.27
CA CYS A 201 5.44 -17.90 -17.07
C CYS A 201 5.36 -16.37 -17.16
N TYR A 202 6.09 -15.69 -16.29
CA TYR A 202 6.18 -14.23 -16.26
C TYR A 202 7.55 -13.76 -15.83
N MET A 203 7.91 -12.55 -16.24
CA MET A 203 9.10 -11.85 -15.78
C MET A 203 8.70 -10.86 -14.67
N SER A 204 9.40 -10.90 -13.56
CA SER A 204 9.32 -9.91 -12.49
C SER A 204 10.51 -8.97 -12.59
N ILE A 205 10.28 -7.70 -12.89
CA ILE A 205 11.32 -6.68 -12.86
C ILE A 205 11.16 -5.91 -11.56
N SER A 206 12.19 -5.96 -10.69
CA SER A 206 12.19 -5.29 -9.40
C SER A 206 13.22 -4.18 -9.36
N GLU A 207 12.78 -2.95 -9.09
CA GLU A 207 13.63 -1.82 -8.77
C GLU A 207 13.88 -1.78 -7.26
N VAL A 208 15.14 -1.71 -6.86
CA VAL A 208 15.55 -1.56 -5.46
C VAL A 208 16.38 -0.28 -5.32
N ASN A 209 15.92 0.63 -4.47
CA ASN A 209 16.62 1.86 -4.12
C ASN A 209 16.66 1.99 -2.59
N GLY A 210 17.81 1.69 -1.98
CA GLY A 210 17.94 1.60 -0.53
C GLY A 210 16.98 0.57 0.06
N SER A 211 16.06 1.01 0.91
CA SER A 211 15.01 0.17 1.50
C SER A 211 13.75 0.02 0.65
N HIS A 212 13.63 0.69 -0.48
CA HIS A 212 12.46 0.66 -1.35
C HIS A 212 12.61 -0.38 -2.46
N ARG A 213 11.56 -1.20 -2.64
CA ARG A 213 11.47 -2.17 -3.72
C ARG A 213 10.12 -2.05 -4.42
N ASN A 214 10.15 -1.73 -5.71
CA ASN A 214 8.99 -1.76 -6.59
C ASN A 214 9.15 -2.92 -7.58
N SER A 215 8.04 -3.54 -7.98
CA SER A 215 8.10 -4.65 -8.94
C SER A 215 6.95 -4.56 -9.93
N ILE A 216 7.26 -4.84 -11.18
CA ILE A 216 6.27 -5.04 -12.25
C ILE A 216 6.34 -6.48 -12.72
N LEU A 217 5.19 -7.02 -13.16
CA LEU A 217 5.07 -8.38 -13.68
C LEU A 217 4.68 -8.31 -15.14
N ILE A 218 5.45 -8.96 -16.00
CA ILE A 218 5.22 -8.99 -17.44
C ILE A 218 4.98 -10.44 -17.85
N PRO A 219 3.78 -10.81 -18.31
CA PRO A 219 3.49 -12.13 -18.84
C PRO A 219 4.41 -12.48 -20.01
N GLN A 220 4.74 -13.75 -20.17
CA GLN A 220 5.62 -14.23 -21.22
C GLN A 220 5.13 -13.83 -22.63
N SER A 221 3.83 -13.81 -22.83
CA SER A 221 3.21 -13.40 -24.10
C SER A 221 3.54 -11.95 -24.51
N GLY A 222 3.82 -11.06 -23.53
CA GLY A 222 4.12 -9.65 -23.79
C GLY A 222 5.61 -9.29 -23.82
N TRP A 223 6.54 -10.24 -23.68
CA TRP A 223 7.97 -9.92 -23.58
C TRP A 223 8.55 -9.28 -24.84
N HIS A 224 8.12 -9.74 -26.00
CA HIS A 224 8.60 -9.19 -27.28
C HIS A 224 8.09 -7.77 -27.51
N GLU A 225 6.81 -7.51 -27.20
CA GLU A 225 6.23 -6.17 -27.31
C GLU A 225 6.87 -5.20 -26.31
N PHE A 226 7.07 -5.66 -25.07
CA PHE A 226 7.71 -4.86 -24.02
C PHE A 226 9.14 -4.46 -24.43
N ARG A 227 9.90 -5.42 -24.96
CA ARG A 227 11.26 -5.15 -25.47
C ARG A 227 11.24 -4.18 -26.64
N ALA A 228 10.38 -4.39 -27.63
CA ALA A 228 10.27 -3.52 -28.80
C ALA A 228 9.93 -2.07 -28.41
N ALA A 229 8.98 -1.89 -27.47
CA ALA A 229 8.62 -0.57 -26.95
C ALA A 229 9.79 0.09 -26.20
N LEU A 230 10.59 -0.68 -25.46
CA LEU A 230 11.79 -0.17 -24.77
C LEU A 230 12.86 0.27 -25.78
N ASP A 231 13.15 -0.58 -26.80
CA ASP A 231 14.13 -0.29 -27.84
C ASP A 231 13.74 0.97 -28.65
N ASP A 232 12.45 1.11 -29.00
CA ASP A 232 11.90 2.28 -29.70
C ASP A 232 11.99 3.56 -28.84
N THR A 233 11.66 3.45 -27.55
CA THR A 233 11.76 4.58 -26.62
C THR A 233 13.20 5.06 -26.47
N VAL A 234 14.17 4.15 -26.40
CA VAL A 234 15.61 4.48 -26.32
C VAL A 234 16.04 5.16 -27.60
N ALA A 235 15.74 4.56 -28.77
CA ALA A 235 16.14 5.10 -30.07
C ALA A 235 15.56 6.51 -30.34
N THR A 236 14.36 6.80 -29.81
CA THR A 236 13.72 8.12 -29.99
C THR A 236 14.30 9.19 -29.06
N ASN A 237 14.94 8.80 -27.94
CA ASN A 237 15.46 9.70 -26.91
C ASN A 237 17.00 9.63 -26.73
N ASP A 238 17.73 8.97 -27.65
CA ASP A 238 19.18 9.07 -27.68
C ASP A 238 19.61 10.50 -28.09
N PHE A 239 20.12 11.24 -27.12
CA PHE A 239 20.67 12.58 -27.24
C PHE A 239 22.19 12.54 -27.41
#